data_a24c0a4c954c9a29e9a75a6e34bc356e
#
_entry.id   a24c0a4c954c9a29e9a75a6e34bc356e
#
_cell.length_a   1.000
_cell.length_b   1.000
_cell.length_c   1.000
_cell.angle_alpha   90.00
_cell.angle_beta   90.00
_cell.angle_gamma   90.00
#
_symmetry.space_group_name_H-M   'P 1'
#
loop_
_entity.id
_entity.type
_entity.pdbx_description
1 polymer ?
#
loop_
_entity_poly.entity_id
_entity_poly.type
_entity_poly.pdbx_seq_one_letter_code
_entity_poly.pdbx_strand_id
1 'polypeptide(L)'
;PVSVGAAYATKMSMGEFDDYRGLFAEAGDFDIPSNFTVGAAWRALPGLLLALEYQKVYYSDARSVNNPGVLIYNCAGGDRDACMGGSNGAGFGWQDIDVWKFGVQYQIDPRWTVRAGYNRSENPIRPEDVTFNILAPGLMEDHYTAGGTYSMGKDGDISLFYMYAPEVSVTGTSLFVGFGAPPTTAETIRMKEWSLGIAYSRPF
;
A
#
# COMPACT_ATOMS: atom_id res chain seq x y z
N PRO A 1 3.35 10.68 -29.80
CA PRO A 1 4.61 10.19 -29.24
C PRO A 1 4.35 9.34 -28.01
N VAL A 2 5.19 8.30 -27.82
CA VAL A 2 5.16 7.38 -26.67
C VAL A 2 6.41 7.66 -25.83
N SER A 3 6.24 7.62 -24.50
CA SER A 3 7.34 7.65 -23.53
C SER A 3 7.28 6.35 -22.73
N VAL A 4 8.42 5.75 -22.45
CA VAL A 4 8.56 4.58 -21.57
C VAL A 4 9.57 4.89 -20.48
N GLY A 5 9.37 4.33 -19.31
CA GLY A 5 10.26 4.49 -18.18
C GLY A 5 10.29 3.25 -17.31
N ALA A 6 11.40 3.07 -16.61
CA ALA A 6 11.55 2.06 -15.57
C ALA A 6 12.31 2.68 -14.39
N ALA A 7 11.98 2.24 -13.19
CA ALA A 7 12.64 2.66 -11.96
C ALA A 7 12.78 1.47 -11.01
N TYR A 8 13.83 1.47 -10.23
CA TYR A 8 14.00 0.56 -9.10
C TYR A 8 14.36 1.37 -7.86
N ALA A 9 13.56 1.23 -6.82
CA ALA A 9 13.85 1.78 -5.50
C ALA A 9 14.40 0.65 -4.63
N THR A 10 15.61 0.81 -4.11
CA THR A 10 16.20 -0.15 -3.17
C THR A 10 15.46 -0.10 -1.84
N LYS A 11 15.56 -1.14 -1.05
CA LYS A 11 15.14 -1.12 0.35
C LYS A 11 15.75 0.10 1.05
N MET A 12 14.94 0.83 1.80
CA MET A 12 15.39 1.97 2.61
C MET A 12 15.38 1.57 4.07
N SER A 13 16.57 1.55 4.68
CA SER A 13 16.69 1.28 6.10
C SER A 13 16.22 2.47 6.91
N MET A 14 15.28 2.22 7.78
CA MET A 14 14.69 3.20 8.67
C MET A 14 15.31 3.12 10.06
N GLY A 15 15.12 4.13 10.90
CA GLY A 15 15.49 4.05 12.31
C GLY A 15 14.55 3.10 13.06
N GLU A 16 15.10 2.32 13.98
CA GLU A 16 14.31 1.43 14.84
C GLU A 16 13.34 2.23 15.72
N PHE A 17 12.17 1.65 15.97
CA PHE A 17 11.21 2.20 16.93
C PHE A 17 11.53 1.70 18.34
N ASP A 18 12.53 2.28 18.99
CA ASP A 18 13.04 1.86 20.30
C ASP A 18 11.97 1.63 21.37
N ASP A 19 10.95 2.48 21.41
CA ASP A 19 9.83 2.37 22.35
C ASP A 19 8.92 1.17 22.05
N TYR A 20 8.94 0.64 20.81
CA TYR A 20 8.13 -0.47 20.34
C TYR A 20 8.94 -1.70 19.95
N ARG A 21 10.23 -1.73 20.28
CA ARG A 21 11.16 -2.82 19.94
C ARG A 21 10.73 -4.22 20.42
N GLY A 22 9.83 -4.30 21.36
CA GLY A 22 9.24 -5.55 21.83
C GLY A 22 7.95 -5.96 21.12
N LEU A 23 7.50 -5.21 20.09
CA LEU A 23 6.24 -5.48 19.39
C LEU A 23 6.45 -6.06 18.00
N PHE A 24 7.48 -5.61 17.27
CA PHE A 24 7.73 -6.00 15.88
C PHE A 24 9.05 -6.77 15.76
N ALA A 25 9.16 -7.59 14.70
CA ALA A 25 10.39 -8.29 14.40
C ALA A 25 11.58 -7.31 14.27
N GLU A 26 12.79 -7.81 14.49
CA GLU A 26 14.05 -7.04 14.39
C GLU A 26 14.05 -5.77 15.24
N ALA A 27 13.55 -5.89 16.49
CA ALA A 27 13.51 -4.78 17.46
C ALA A 27 12.75 -3.53 16.97
N GLY A 28 11.76 -3.69 16.11
CA GLY A 28 10.96 -2.58 15.59
C GLY A 28 11.56 -1.92 14.35
N ASP A 29 12.35 -2.64 13.58
CA ASP A 29 12.85 -2.20 12.28
C ASP A 29 11.72 -2.25 11.24
N PHE A 30 11.25 -1.07 10.82
CA PHE A 30 10.23 -0.87 9.79
C PHE A 30 10.84 -0.33 8.51
N ASP A 31 11.75 -1.10 7.93
CA ASP A 31 12.33 -0.78 6.63
C ASP A 31 11.25 -0.62 5.56
N ILE A 32 11.46 0.33 4.65
CA ILE A 32 10.61 0.47 3.48
C ILE A 32 11.09 -0.53 2.42
N PRO A 33 10.23 -1.43 1.95
CA PRO A 33 10.60 -2.47 1.01
C PRO A 33 11.04 -1.91 -0.34
N SER A 34 11.90 -2.67 -1.03
CA SER A 34 12.27 -2.35 -2.41
C SER A 34 11.08 -2.48 -3.35
N ASN A 35 11.14 -1.78 -4.47
CA ASN A 35 10.14 -1.92 -5.51
C ASN A 35 10.72 -1.68 -6.90
N PHE A 36 10.11 -2.32 -7.87
CA PHE A 36 10.39 -2.13 -9.29
C PHE A 36 9.15 -1.58 -9.98
N THR A 37 9.34 -0.59 -10.84
CA THR A 37 8.26 0.03 -11.60
C THR A 37 8.65 0.12 -13.07
N VAL A 38 7.71 -0.19 -13.96
CA VAL A 38 7.82 0.05 -15.41
C VAL A 38 6.52 0.65 -15.92
N GLY A 39 6.62 1.61 -16.81
CA GLY A 39 5.43 2.27 -17.33
C GLY A 39 5.62 2.85 -18.71
N ALA A 40 4.50 3.15 -19.34
CA ALA A 40 4.42 3.81 -20.63
C ALA A 40 3.34 4.90 -20.60
N ALA A 41 3.59 5.98 -21.31
CA ALA A 41 2.62 7.05 -21.54
C ALA A 41 2.53 7.36 -23.03
N TRP A 42 1.31 7.50 -23.52
CA TRP A 42 1.01 7.75 -24.92
C TRP A 42 0.12 8.98 -25.10
N ARG A 43 0.63 9.96 -25.82
CA ARG A 43 -0.19 11.10 -26.31
C ARG A 43 -0.97 10.66 -27.52
N ALA A 44 -2.18 10.12 -27.26
CA ALA A 44 -3.03 9.52 -28.30
C ALA A 44 -3.60 10.56 -29.25
N LEU A 45 -3.97 11.74 -28.73
CA LEU A 45 -4.51 12.88 -29.46
C LEU A 45 -4.00 14.19 -28.85
N PRO A 46 -4.14 15.35 -29.53
CA PRO A 46 -3.92 16.63 -28.89
C PRO A 46 -4.76 16.76 -27.61
N GLY A 47 -4.10 17.05 -26.50
CA GLY A 47 -4.71 17.13 -25.18
C GLY A 47 -4.95 15.81 -24.45
N LEU A 48 -4.90 14.63 -25.12
CA LEU A 48 -5.16 13.33 -24.51
C LEU A 48 -3.88 12.57 -24.23
N LEU A 49 -3.63 12.29 -22.93
CA LEU A 49 -2.56 11.43 -22.45
C LEU A 49 -3.15 10.19 -21.79
N LEU A 50 -2.67 9.03 -22.18
CA LEU A 50 -2.95 7.74 -21.56
C LEU A 50 -1.66 7.23 -20.92
N ALA A 51 -1.76 6.63 -19.72
CA ALA A 51 -0.64 6.06 -19.01
C ALA A 51 -0.99 4.67 -18.47
N LEU A 52 -0.02 3.76 -18.52
CA LEU A 52 -0.10 2.43 -17.93
C LEU A 52 1.20 2.18 -17.16
N GLU A 53 1.08 1.69 -15.94
CA GLU A 53 2.22 1.36 -15.08
C GLU A 53 1.99 0.01 -14.41
N TYR A 54 3.07 -0.77 -14.33
CA TYR A 54 3.18 -1.95 -13.50
C TYR A 54 4.23 -1.70 -12.42
N GLN A 55 3.93 -2.09 -11.19
CA GLN A 55 4.85 -2.03 -10.06
C GLN A 55 4.83 -3.36 -9.30
N LYS A 56 6.00 -3.84 -8.93
CA LYS A 56 6.20 -4.94 -7.98
C LYS A 56 6.74 -4.38 -6.68
N VAL A 57 6.10 -4.69 -5.56
CA VAL A 57 6.55 -4.31 -4.21
C VAL A 57 7.00 -5.56 -3.48
N TYR A 58 8.23 -5.54 -2.94
CA TYR A 58 8.86 -6.68 -2.28
C TYR A 58 8.76 -6.53 -0.76
N TYR A 59 7.58 -6.77 -0.19
CA TYR A 59 7.38 -6.74 1.26
C TYR A 59 8.25 -7.74 2.01
N SER A 60 8.70 -8.82 1.32
CA SER A 60 9.67 -9.80 1.83
C SER A 60 11.01 -9.21 2.24
N ASP A 61 11.35 -8.00 1.82
CA ASP A 61 12.58 -7.31 2.22
C ASP A 61 12.56 -6.81 3.68
N ALA A 62 11.39 -6.68 4.31
CA ALA A 62 11.22 -6.15 5.66
C ALA A 62 10.54 -7.17 6.57
N ARG A 63 11.28 -7.76 7.50
CA ARG A 63 10.77 -8.85 8.37
C ARG A 63 9.64 -8.43 9.27
N SER A 64 9.66 -7.21 9.80
CA SER A 64 8.57 -6.65 10.59
C SER A 64 7.25 -6.62 9.84
N VAL A 65 7.29 -6.52 8.51
CA VAL A 65 6.13 -6.50 7.61
C VAL A 65 5.80 -7.90 7.09
N ASN A 66 6.80 -8.66 6.65
CA ASN A 66 6.59 -9.94 5.94
C ASN A 66 6.49 -11.17 6.85
N ASN A 67 7.15 -11.17 8.04
CA ASN A 67 7.16 -12.34 8.90
C ASN A 67 5.72 -12.76 9.26
N PRO A 68 5.37 -14.07 9.13
CA PRO A 68 4.04 -14.56 9.49
C PRO A 68 3.75 -14.39 10.98
N GLY A 69 2.51 -14.03 11.31
CA GLY A 69 2.07 -13.91 12.71
C GLY A 69 2.19 -15.20 13.51
N VAL A 70 2.07 -16.36 12.86
CA VAL A 70 2.16 -17.69 13.49
C VAL A 70 3.53 -17.99 14.12
N LEU A 71 4.60 -17.26 13.79
CA LEU A 71 5.91 -17.41 14.40
C LEU A 71 5.88 -17.21 15.91
N ILE A 72 4.89 -16.49 16.44
CA ILE A 72 4.71 -16.32 17.89
C ILE A 72 4.52 -17.65 18.64
N TYR A 73 4.03 -18.69 17.97
CA TYR A 73 3.90 -20.02 18.59
C TYR A 73 5.27 -20.67 18.88
N ASN A 74 6.29 -20.38 18.05
CA ASN A 74 7.64 -20.86 18.28
C ASN A 74 8.24 -20.22 19.55
N CYS A 75 7.91 -18.94 19.81
CA CYS A 75 8.26 -18.28 21.06
C CYS A 75 7.65 -19.01 22.27
N ALA A 76 6.39 -19.39 22.21
CA ALA A 76 5.73 -20.18 23.26
C ALA A 76 6.39 -21.56 23.44
N GLY A 77 6.98 -22.12 22.36
CA GLY A 77 7.78 -23.35 22.36
C GLY A 77 9.21 -23.18 22.90
N GLY A 78 9.66 -21.96 23.24
CA GLY A 78 10.97 -21.68 23.82
C GLY A 78 11.99 -21.05 22.87
N ASP A 79 11.64 -20.79 21.61
CA ASP A 79 12.49 -20.07 20.66
C ASP A 79 12.41 -18.55 20.93
N ARG A 80 13.47 -18.00 21.53
CA ARG A 80 13.52 -16.58 21.89
C ARG A 80 13.60 -15.66 20.67
N ASP A 81 14.19 -16.12 19.58
CA ASP A 81 14.32 -15.31 18.37
C ASP A 81 12.97 -15.15 17.63
N ALA A 82 12.02 -16.06 17.89
CA ALA A 82 10.66 -15.98 17.40
C ALA A 82 9.71 -15.18 18.31
N CYS A 83 10.19 -14.72 19.47
CA CYS A 83 9.42 -13.84 20.34
C CYS A 83 9.25 -12.45 19.70
N MET A 84 8.23 -11.73 20.15
CA MET A 84 7.99 -10.36 19.72
C MET A 84 9.24 -9.51 19.95
N GLY A 85 9.68 -8.79 18.93
CA GLY A 85 10.94 -8.04 18.94
C GLY A 85 12.18 -8.85 18.54
N GLY A 86 12.09 -10.16 18.47
CA GLY A 86 13.20 -11.02 18.04
C GLY A 86 13.43 -10.96 16.52
N SER A 87 14.58 -11.43 16.06
CA SER A 87 14.94 -11.42 14.63
C SER A 87 14.00 -12.25 13.75
N ASN A 88 13.43 -13.33 14.31
CA ASN A 88 12.38 -14.15 13.73
C ASN A 88 11.00 -13.90 14.39
N GLY A 89 10.82 -12.73 15.00
CA GLY A 89 9.55 -12.35 15.62
C GLY A 89 8.41 -12.28 14.62
N ALA A 90 7.18 -12.34 15.14
CA ALA A 90 5.98 -12.16 14.33
C ALA A 90 5.95 -10.77 13.70
N GLY A 91 5.47 -10.72 12.48
CA GLY A 91 5.19 -9.50 11.70
C GLY A 91 3.75 -9.52 11.19
N PHE A 92 3.46 -8.73 10.17
CA PHE A 92 2.12 -8.65 9.57
C PHE A 92 1.83 -9.75 8.55
N GLY A 93 2.82 -10.54 8.12
CA GLY A 93 2.67 -11.61 7.14
C GLY A 93 2.39 -11.13 5.71
N TRP A 94 2.70 -9.87 5.39
CA TRP A 94 2.42 -9.32 4.07
C TRP A 94 3.25 -9.99 2.99
N GLN A 95 2.57 -10.37 1.92
CA GLN A 95 3.19 -10.95 0.74
C GLN A 95 3.66 -9.87 -0.23
N ASP A 96 4.64 -10.20 -1.08
CA ASP A 96 4.96 -9.37 -2.25
C ASP A 96 3.73 -9.22 -3.12
N ILE A 97 3.52 -8.01 -3.67
CA ILE A 97 2.34 -7.71 -4.47
C ILE A 97 2.68 -7.12 -5.84
N ASP A 98 1.79 -7.38 -6.77
CA ASP A 98 1.74 -6.75 -8.08
C ASP A 98 0.69 -5.64 -8.10
N VAL A 99 1.06 -4.49 -8.68
CA VAL A 99 0.21 -3.31 -8.77
C VAL A 99 0.14 -2.84 -10.21
N TRP A 100 -1.07 -2.71 -10.74
CA TRP A 100 -1.35 -2.14 -12.05
C TRP A 100 -2.02 -0.79 -11.92
N LYS A 101 -1.53 0.20 -12.66
CA LYS A 101 -2.08 1.55 -12.64
C LYS A 101 -2.40 2.01 -14.05
N PHE A 102 -3.60 2.50 -14.25
CA PHE A 102 -4.06 3.11 -15.48
C PHE A 102 -4.49 4.54 -15.24
N GLY A 103 -4.06 5.45 -16.09
CA GLY A 103 -4.40 6.87 -15.99
C GLY A 103 -4.77 7.49 -17.33
N VAL A 104 -5.71 8.40 -17.28
CA VAL A 104 -6.07 9.27 -18.42
C VAL A 104 -6.07 10.73 -17.98
N GLN A 105 -5.49 11.57 -18.80
CA GLN A 105 -5.56 13.02 -18.68
C GLN A 105 -6.07 13.60 -19.99
N TYR A 106 -7.04 14.50 -19.91
CA TYR A 106 -7.56 15.23 -21.06
C TYR A 106 -7.60 16.74 -20.79
N GLN A 107 -6.89 17.47 -21.61
CA GLN A 107 -6.95 18.92 -21.65
C GLN A 107 -8.09 19.36 -22.58
N ILE A 108 -9.21 19.77 -21.98
CA ILE A 108 -10.43 20.18 -22.69
C ILE A 108 -10.15 21.47 -23.46
N ASP A 109 -9.52 22.42 -22.79
CA ASP A 109 -9.13 23.73 -23.34
C ASP A 109 -7.90 24.26 -22.56
N PRO A 110 -7.35 25.46 -22.85
CA PRO A 110 -6.20 26.00 -22.15
C PRO A 110 -6.39 26.21 -20.63
N ARG A 111 -7.64 26.20 -20.15
CA ARG A 111 -7.97 26.40 -18.73
C ARG A 111 -8.34 25.12 -18.00
N TRP A 112 -8.94 24.14 -18.69
CA TRP A 112 -9.48 22.96 -18.04
C TRP A 112 -8.71 21.69 -18.40
N THR A 113 -8.23 21.01 -17.39
CA THR A 113 -7.66 19.66 -17.51
C THR A 113 -8.39 18.72 -16.56
N VAL A 114 -8.87 17.59 -17.08
CA VAL A 114 -9.52 16.54 -16.28
C VAL A 114 -8.66 15.27 -16.28
N ARG A 115 -8.76 14.50 -15.20
CA ARG A 115 -8.00 13.27 -15.00
C ARG A 115 -8.88 12.20 -14.40
N ALA A 116 -8.65 10.97 -14.78
CA ALA A 116 -9.18 9.79 -14.11
C ALA A 116 -8.10 8.73 -14.02
N GLY A 117 -8.18 7.90 -13.01
CA GLY A 117 -7.21 6.82 -12.79
C GLY A 117 -7.86 5.63 -12.13
N TYR A 118 -7.25 4.49 -12.38
CA TYR A 118 -7.59 3.23 -11.75
C TYR A 118 -6.29 2.54 -11.33
N ASN A 119 -6.26 2.05 -10.09
CA ASN A 119 -5.19 1.24 -9.55
C ASN A 119 -5.78 -0.08 -9.05
N ARG A 120 -5.15 -1.19 -9.43
CA ARG A 120 -5.42 -2.52 -8.91
C ARG A 120 -4.15 -3.09 -8.31
N SER A 121 -4.18 -3.40 -7.01
CA SER A 121 -3.14 -4.15 -6.32
C SER A 121 -3.66 -5.51 -5.86
N GLU A 122 -2.74 -6.43 -5.62
CA GLU A 122 -3.06 -7.62 -4.84
C GLU A 122 -3.22 -7.26 -3.37
N ASN A 123 -3.98 -8.07 -2.63
CA ASN A 123 -4.07 -7.94 -1.17
C ASN A 123 -2.86 -8.66 -0.54
N PRO A 124 -2.01 -7.96 0.21
CA PRO A 124 -0.84 -8.60 0.82
C PRO A 124 -1.19 -9.49 2.02
N ILE A 125 -2.39 -9.35 2.59
CA ILE A 125 -2.77 -9.97 3.87
C ILE A 125 -3.44 -11.32 3.61
N ARG A 126 -2.86 -12.39 4.19
CA ARG A 126 -3.44 -13.72 4.14
C ARG A 126 -4.43 -13.93 5.29
N PRO A 127 -5.40 -14.87 5.14
CA PRO A 127 -6.35 -15.20 6.20
C PRO A 127 -5.70 -15.61 7.52
N GLU A 128 -4.56 -16.32 7.48
CA GLU A 128 -3.82 -16.75 8.68
C GLU A 128 -3.12 -15.62 9.44
N ASP A 129 -2.93 -14.46 8.83
CA ASP A 129 -2.23 -13.32 9.41
C ASP A 129 -3.17 -12.20 9.88
N VAL A 130 -4.50 -12.43 9.86
CA VAL A 130 -5.53 -11.41 10.18
C VAL A 130 -5.31 -10.77 11.54
N THR A 131 -4.93 -11.53 12.58
CA THR A 131 -4.85 -11.02 13.95
C THR A 131 -3.90 -9.83 14.10
N PHE A 132 -2.69 -9.90 13.57
CA PHE A 132 -1.74 -8.78 13.64
C PHE A 132 -2.15 -7.63 12.72
N ASN A 133 -2.86 -7.92 11.63
CA ASN A 133 -3.31 -6.93 10.67
C ASN A 133 -4.49 -6.07 11.15
N ILE A 134 -5.02 -6.31 12.34
CA ILE A 134 -5.90 -5.38 13.05
C ILE A 134 -5.18 -4.04 13.30
N LEU A 135 -3.85 -4.07 13.50
CA LEU A 135 -3.03 -2.88 13.72
C LEU A 135 -2.66 -2.14 12.44
N ALA A 136 -2.62 -2.85 11.31
CA ALA A 136 -2.24 -2.30 10.00
C ALA A 136 -3.08 -2.92 8.88
N PRO A 137 -4.36 -2.55 8.73
CA PRO A 137 -5.29 -3.17 7.80
C PRO A 137 -5.06 -2.71 6.34
N GLY A 138 -3.93 -3.05 5.73
CA GLY A 138 -3.57 -2.68 4.36
C GLY A 138 -4.29 -3.51 3.28
N LEU A 139 -5.62 -3.55 3.29
CA LEU A 139 -6.45 -4.45 2.47
C LEU A 139 -6.79 -3.93 1.08
N MET A 140 -6.60 -2.64 0.81
CA MET A 140 -7.15 -2.00 -0.38
C MET A 140 -6.56 -2.57 -1.67
N GLU A 141 -7.44 -3.09 -2.54
CA GLU A 141 -7.06 -3.63 -3.84
C GLU A 141 -7.34 -2.65 -4.98
N ASP A 142 -8.53 -2.06 -4.98
CA ASP A 142 -8.98 -1.17 -6.05
C ASP A 142 -9.04 0.28 -5.59
N HIS A 143 -8.48 1.19 -6.40
CA HIS A 143 -8.61 2.63 -6.20
C HIS A 143 -9.09 3.30 -7.48
N TYR A 144 -10.19 4.00 -7.39
CA TYR A 144 -10.76 4.83 -8.46
C TYR A 144 -10.48 6.28 -8.13
N THR A 145 -9.90 7.01 -9.06
CA THR A 145 -9.58 8.43 -8.86
C THR A 145 -10.16 9.28 -9.98
N ALA A 146 -10.61 10.46 -9.64
CA ALA A 146 -11.04 11.48 -10.60
C ALA A 146 -10.59 12.85 -10.10
N GLY A 147 -10.27 13.75 -11.02
CA GLY A 147 -9.86 15.09 -10.65
C GLY A 147 -9.86 16.06 -11.81
N GLY A 148 -9.74 17.33 -11.49
CA GLY A 148 -9.67 18.40 -12.47
C GLY A 148 -8.83 19.56 -11.99
N THR A 149 -8.24 20.28 -12.94
CA THR A 149 -7.47 21.49 -12.69
C THR A 149 -8.09 22.62 -13.52
N TYR A 150 -8.34 23.76 -12.88
CA TYR A 150 -8.69 25.01 -13.53
C TYR A 150 -7.52 25.97 -13.45
N SER A 151 -7.01 26.38 -14.62
CA SER A 151 -5.92 27.34 -14.72
C SER A 151 -6.44 28.77 -14.85
N MET A 152 -5.99 29.62 -13.93
CA MET A 152 -6.23 31.06 -13.93
C MET A 152 -5.10 31.82 -14.62
N GLY A 153 -4.24 31.12 -15.35
CA GLY A 153 -3.07 31.69 -16.00
C GLY A 153 -2.00 32.16 -14.98
N LYS A 154 -1.63 33.45 -15.04
CA LYS A 154 -0.63 34.02 -14.12
C LYS A 154 -1.04 33.99 -12.63
N ASP A 155 -2.33 33.84 -12.36
CA ASP A 155 -2.85 33.82 -11.00
C ASP A 155 -2.82 32.41 -10.37
N GLY A 156 -2.36 31.40 -11.13
CA GLY A 156 -2.13 30.05 -10.64
C GLY A 156 -3.21 29.05 -11.07
N ASP A 157 -3.18 27.88 -10.45
CA ASP A 157 -4.06 26.77 -10.77
C ASP A 157 -4.78 26.28 -9.51
N ILE A 158 -6.06 25.95 -9.63
CA ILE A 158 -6.85 25.25 -8.60
C ILE A 158 -7.10 23.83 -9.09
N SER A 159 -6.77 22.86 -8.26
CA SER A 159 -7.01 21.44 -8.52
C SER A 159 -7.91 20.83 -7.47
N LEU A 160 -8.85 20.00 -7.91
CA LEU A 160 -9.70 19.15 -7.07
C LEU A 160 -9.43 17.70 -7.43
N PHE A 161 -9.43 16.81 -6.45
CA PHE A 161 -9.40 15.37 -6.69
C PHE A 161 -10.29 14.63 -5.71
N TYR A 162 -10.79 13.49 -6.16
CA TYR A 162 -11.55 12.52 -5.38
C TYR A 162 -10.95 11.14 -5.61
N MET A 163 -10.84 10.36 -4.53
CA MET A 163 -10.45 8.96 -4.57
C MET A 163 -11.48 8.13 -3.81
N TYR A 164 -11.74 6.94 -4.34
CA TYR A 164 -12.62 5.95 -3.73
C TYR A 164 -11.99 4.56 -3.85
N ALA A 165 -11.91 3.85 -2.74
CA ALA A 165 -11.53 2.46 -2.65
C ALA A 165 -12.71 1.68 -2.04
N PRO A 166 -13.30 0.70 -2.76
CA PRO A 166 -14.43 -0.07 -2.29
C PRO A 166 -14.03 -0.94 -1.09
N GLU A 167 -15.04 -1.39 -0.33
CA GLU A 167 -14.80 -2.24 0.82
C GLU A 167 -14.17 -3.58 0.39
N VAL A 168 -13.08 -3.92 1.07
CA VAL A 168 -12.43 -5.23 1.03
C VAL A 168 -12.42 -5.80 2.44
N SER A 169 -12.58 -7.10 2.58
CA SER A 169 -12.53 -7.79 3.87
C SER A 169 -11.75 -9.09 3.77
N VAL A 170 -11.00 -9.40 4.83
CA VAL A 170 -10.33 -10.69 5.01
C VAL A 170 -10.78 -11.28 6.35
N THR A 171 -11.17 -12.54 6.31
CA THR A 171 -11.54 -13.32 7.50
C THR A 171 -10.58 -14.49 7.63
N GLY A 172 -10.07 -14.70 8.83
CA GLY A 172 -9.16 -15.80 9.12
C GLY A 172 -9.27 -16.30 10.54
N THR A 173 -8.61 -17.42 10.80
CA THR A 173 -8.54 -18.00 12.14
C THR A 173 -7.70 -17.11 13.04
N SER A 174 -8.23 -16.78 14.22
CA SER A 174 -7.50 -16.00 15.22
C SER A 174 -6.24 -16.72 15.69
N LEU A 175 -5.14 -16.01 15.83
CA LEU A 175 -3.90 -16.53 16.46
C LEU A 175 -4.14 -16.99 17.92
N PHE A 176 -5.16 -16.47 18.59
CA PHE A 176 -5.50 -16.90 19.96
C PHE A 176 -5.98 -18.36 20.06
N VAL A 177 -6.35 -18.99 18.94
CA VAL A 177 -6.66 -20.43 18.91
C VAL A 177 -5.46 -21.27 19.37
N GLY A 178 -4.25 -20.91 18.97
CA GLY A 178 -3.02 -21.57 19.45
C GLY A 178 -2.71 -21.32 20.92
N PHE A 179 -3.36 -20.37 21.56
CA PHE A 179 -3.27 -20.06 22.99
C PHE A 179 -4.50 -20.52 23.79
N GLY A 180 -5.33 -21.41 23.22
CA GLY A 180 -6.45 -22.03 23.91
C GLY A 180 -7.82 -21.41 23.65
N ALA A 181 -7.94 -20.46 22.74
CA ALA A 181 -9.24 -20.02 22.27
C ALA A 181 -9.96 -21.14 21.49
N PRO A 182 -11.32 -21.14 21.42
CA PRO A 182 -12.05 -22.14 20.67
C PRO A 182 -11.58 -22.24 19.21
N PRO A 183 -11.49 -23.45 18.61
CA PRO A 183 -11.03 -23.62 17.23
C PRO A 183 -11.85 -22.87 16.17
N THR A 184 -13.06 -22.47 16.53
CA THR A 184 -13.98 -21.69 15.66
C THR A 184 -13.77 -20.19 15.76
N THR A 185 -12.82 -19.72 16.62
CA THR A 185 -12.55 -18.29 16.77
C THR A 185 -11.92 -17.75 15.50
N ALA A 186 -12.63 -16.83 14.87
CA ALA A 186 -12.18 -16.14 13.67
C ALA A 186 -12.28 -14.63 13.84
N GLU A 187 -11.44 -13.92 13.12
CA GLU A 187 -11.38 -12.46 13.08
C GLU A 187 -11.62 -11.99 11.66
N THR A 188 -12.28 -10.86 11.53
CA THR A 188 -12.51 -10.21 10.24
C THR A 188 -12.04 -8.77 10.31
N ILE A 189 -11.13 -8.42 9.42
CA ILE A 189 -10.76 -7.04 9.16
C ILE A 189 -11.43 -6.59 7.87
N ARG A 190 -11.87 -5.34 7.83
CA ARG A 190 -12.44 -4.73 6.64
C ARG A 190 -12.03 -3.27 6.54
N MET A 191 -11.89 -2.81 5.31
CA MET A 191 -11.48 -1.44 5.03
C MET A 191 -12.22 -0.90 3.81
N LYS A 192 -12.58 0.38 3.88
CA LYS A 192 -13.16 1.16 2.79
C LYS A 192 -12.63 2.57 2.93
N GLU A 193 -12.22 3.18 1.84
CA GLU A 193 -11.63 4.50 1.87
C GLU A 193 -12.26 5.44 0.85
N TRP A 194 -12.23 6.72 1.18
CA TRP A 194 -12.44 7.80 0.24
C TRP A 194 -11.64 9.03 0.68
N SER A 195 -11.22 9.82 -0.26
CA SER A 195 -10.59 11.10 0.03
C SER A 195 -11.01 12.17 -0.97
N LEU A 196 -11.07 13.39 -0.49
CA LEU A 196 -11.29 14.60 -1.29
C LEU A 196 -10.18 15.57 -0.99
N GLY A 197 -9.58 16.14 -2.02
CA GLY A 197 -8.52 17.11 -1.85
C GLY A 197 -8.65 18.30 -2.77
N ILE A 198 -8.17 19.44 -2.28
CA ILE A 198 -8.02 20.68 -3.03
C ILE A 198 -6.59 21.16 -2.95
N ALA A 199 -6.04 21.62 -4.05
CA ALA A 199 -4.73 22.24 -4.10
C ALA A 199 -4.77 23.55 -4.88
N TYR A 200 -3.98 24.51 -4.42
CA TYR A 200 -3.72 25.75 -5.15
C TYR A 200 -2.22 25.88 -5.39
N SER A 201 -1.83 26.13 -6.63
CA SER A 201 -0.43 26.39 -7.01
C SER A 201 -0.34 27.72 -7.75
N ARG A 202 0.73 28.47 -7.47
CA ARG A 202 1.01 29.75 -8.14
C ARG A 202 2.48 29.79 -8.54
N PRO A 203 2.79 30.19 -9.79
CA PRO A 203 4.17 30.48 -10.18
C PRO A 203 4.66 31.73 -9.43
N PHE A 204 5.94 31.71 -9.04
CA PHE A 204 6.63 32.83 -8.40
C PHE A 204 7.33 33.67 -9.45
#